data_f1579a5ac04c9cbb532c81e00dc7c5dd
#
_entry.id   f1579a5ac04c9cbb532c81e00dc7c5dd
#
_cell.length_a   1.000
_cell.length_b   1.000
_cell.length_c   1.000
_cell.angle_alpha   90.00
_cell.angle_beta   90.00
_cell.angle_gamma   90.00
#
_symmetry.space_group_name_H-M   'P 1'
#
loop_
_entity.id
_entity.type
_entity.pdbx_description
1 polymer ?
#
loop_
_entity_poly.entity_id
_entity_poly.type
_entity_poly.pdbx_seq_one_letter_code
_entity_poly.pdbx_strand_id
1 'polypeptide(L)'
;MKSLVIAEKPSVARDIARVLHCTQKGNGTLEGKDYVVTWALGHLVTLADPEEYDKKYMKWEISTLPMMPDRMKLVVIRQTGKQYNAVKTQLYRKDINDIIIATDAGREGELVARWILDKADCHKPIRRLWISSVTDKAIKEGFGNLKNGHEYDNLYRAAVARAEADWLVGMNGTRALTCKYNAQLSCGRVQTPTLAMIAKREEEIRAFKPKEYYGITLKAGDITWTWKEPKSKSFRTFNKERAEEISDVLRNQSLEVTSVTSKEKKSFAPGLYDLTTLQREANRKYGYSAKQTLNIMQRLYENHKVLTYPRTDSRYIGKDIVPTIKERLRACATGPYRKPAGALMNQPVRANGSFVDDKKVSDHHAIIPCLLYTSDA
;
A
#
# COMPACT_ATOMS: atom_id res chain seq x y z
N MET A 1 -38.39 -0.43 -4.52
CA MET A 1 -37.32 -1.43 -4.29
C MET A 1 -35.98 -0.73 -4.39
N LYS A 2 -35.05 -1.01 -3.46
CA LYS A 2 -33.75 -0.30 -3.33
C LYS A 2 -32.59 -1.28 -3.44
N SER A 3 -31.42 -0.75 -3.77
CA SER A 3 -30.14 -1.48 -3.68
C SER A 3 -29.39 -1.11 -2.40
N LEU A 4 -28.81 -2.09 -1.72
CA LEU A 4 -27.93 -1.83 -0.59
C LEU A 4 -26.47 -1.72 -1.07
N VAL A 5 -25.86 -0.59 -0.80
CA VAL A 5 -24.45 -0.32 -1.12
C VAL A 5 -23.61 -0.53 0.14
N ILE A 6 -22.59 -1.40 0.08
CA ILE A 6 -21.67 -1.67 1.19
C ILE A 6 -20.31 -1.09 0.83
N ALA A 7 -19.93 0.03 1.44
CA ALA A 7 -18.61 0.64 1.32
C ALA A 7 -17.64 0.09 2.37
N GLU A 8 -16.34 0.20 2.16
CA GLU A 8 -15.33 -0.30 3.10
C GLU A 8 -15.17 0.58 4.33
N LYS A 9 -15.39 1.89 4.19
CA LYS A 9 -15.14 2.89 5.24
C LYS A 9 -16.24 3.95 5.28
N PRO A 10 -16.50 4.55 6.45
CA PRO A 10 -17.51 5.60 6.58
C PRO A 10 -17.28 6.82 5.68
N SER A 11 -16.01 7.17 5.39
CA SER A 11 -15.67 8.28 4.49
C SER A 11 -16.13 8.02 3.07
N VAL A 12 -15.79 6.85 2.53
CA VAL A 12 -16.19 6.42 1.17
C VAL A 12 -17.71 6.31 1.08
N ALA A 13 -18.36 5.77 2.12
CA ALA A 13 -19.83 5.70 2.18
C ALA A 13 -20.48 7.08 2.06
N ARG A 14 -19.95 8.10 2.73
CA ARG A 14 -20.45 9.47 2.63
C ARG A 14 -20.29 10.07 1.24
N ASP A 15 -19.16 9.83 0.58
CA ASP A 15 -18.93 10.30 -0.78
C ASP A 15 -19.89 9.64 -1.76
N ILE A 16 -20.06 8.32 -1.66
CA ILE A 16 -21.05 7.58 -2.48
C ILE A 16 -22.47 8.07 -2.19
N ALA A 17 -22.85 8.21 -0.93
CA ALA A 17 -24.18 8.66 -0.52
C ALA A 17 -24.48 10.06 -1.03
N ARG A 18 -23.51 10.97 -1.00
CA ARG A 18 -23.64 12.32 -1.55
C ARG A 18 -23.93 12.30 -3.04
N VAL A 19 -23.18 11.50 -3.79
CA VAL A 19 -23.34 11.39 -5.26
C VAL A 19 -24.67 10.71 -5.63
N LEU A 20 -25.14 9.76 -4.80
CA LEU A 20 -26.41 9.04 -4.98
C LEU A 20 -27.60 9.74 -4.33
N HIS A 21 -27.43 10.95 -3.79
CA HIS A 21 -28.46 11.74 -3.10
C HIS A 21 -29.11 11.01 -1.92
N CYS A 22 -28.33 10.21 -1.17
CA CYS A 22 -28.74 9.53 0.04
C CYS A 22 -28.53 10.45 1.25
N THR A 23 -29.54 11.20 1.66
CA THR A 23 -29.45 12.24 2.70
C THR A 23 -30.03 11.84 4.05
N GLN A 24 -30.92 10.85 4.08
CA GLN A 24 -31.58 10.41 5.32
C GLN A 24 -30.63 9.57 6.15
N LYS A 25 -30.28 10.05 7.35
CA LYS A 25 -29.39 9.36 8.27
C LYS A 25 -30.15 8.28 9.05
N GLY A 26 -29.59 7.07 9.06
CA GLY A 26 -30.05 5.95 9.87
C GLY A 26 -28.94 5.42 10.80
N ASN A 27 -29.22 4.32 11.49
CA ASN A 27 -28.22 3.64 12.31
C ASN A 27 -27.20 2.90 11.43
N GLY A 28 -26.01 3.50 11.23
CA GLY A 28 -24.96 2.96 10.36
C GLY A 28 -25.31 2.99 8.88
N THR A 29 -26.21 3.90 8.46
CA THR A 29 -26.69 3.99 7.07
C THR A 29 -26.96 5.43 6.65
N LEU A 30 -26.93 5.65 5.33
CA LEU A 30 -27.44 6.84 4.66
C LEU A 30 -28.42 6.38 3.57
N GLU A 31 -29.66 6.86 3.59
CA GLU A 31 -30.73 6.37 2.73
C GLU A 31 -31.22 7.43 1.78
N GLY A 32 -31.49 7.03 0.53
CA GLY A 32 -32.08 7.81 -0.52
C GLY A 32 -33.30 7.10 -1.13
N LYS A 33 -33.76 7.58 -2.28
CA LYS A 33 -34.91 7.02 -3.00
C LYS A 33 -34.63 5.60 -3.47
N ASP A 34 -33.47 5.37 -4.12
CA ASP A 34 -33.16 4.11 -4.82
C ASP A 34 -32.06 3.30 -4.13
N TYR A 35 -31.34 3.90 -3.19
CA TYR A 35 -30.18 3.31 -2.54
C TYR A 35 -30.22 3.47 -1.02
N VAL A 36 -29.68 2.46 -0.35
CA VAL A 36 -29.27 2.53 1.06
C VAL A 36 -27.76 2.30 1.11
N VAL A 37 -27.01 3.27 1.59
CA VAL A 37 -25.54 3.17 1.70
C VAL A 37 -25.16 2.85 3.14
N THR A 38 -24.45 1.77 3.34
CA THR A 38 -23.86 1.36 4.62
C THR A 38 -22.36 1.14 4.44
N TRP A 39 -21.65 0.80 5.52
CA TRP A 39 -20.20 0.67 5.47
C TRP A 39 -19.67 -0.37 6.43
N ALA A 40 -18.50 -0.88 6.13
CA ALA A 40 -17.64 -1.59 7.04
C ALA A 40 -16.68 -0.62 7.77
N LEU A 41 -15.86 -1.14 8.66
CA LEU A 41 -14.79 -0.41 9.38
C LEU A 41 -13.43 -1.07 9.11
N GLY A 42 -13.20 -1.48 7.86
CA GLY A 42 -12.31 -2.56 7.52
C GLY A 42 -13.03 -3.89 7.77
N HIS A 43 -12.35 -4.92 8.27
CA HIS A 43 -13.01 -6.20 8.57
C HIS A 43 -14.02 -6.08 9.73
N LEU A 44 -15.25 -6.56 9.51
CA LEU A 44 -16.28 -6.78 10.54
C LEU A 44 -16.35 -8.25 10.95
N VAL A 45 -15.84 -9.13 10.08
CA VAL A 45 -15.84 -10.59 10.22
C VAL A 45 -14.42 -11.09 10.05
N THR A 46 -14.06 -12.14 10.78
CA THR A 46 -12.75 -12.80 10.72
C THR A 46 -12.91 -14.32 10.87
N LEU A 47 -11.80 -15.05 10.66
CA LEU A 47 -11.74 -16.46 11.01
C LEU A 47 -11.76 -16.63 12.55
N ALA A 48 -12.41 -17.68 13.01
CA ALA A 48 -12.51 -17.99 14.44
C ALA A 48 -11.15 -18.34 15.04
N ASP A 49 -11.02 -18.10 16.34
CA ASP A 49 -9.86 -18.54 17.11
C ASP A 49 -9.87 -20.08 17.27
N PRO A 50 -8.72 -20.72 17.52
CA PRO A 50 -8.61 -22.18 17.61
C PRO A 50 -9.58 -22.86 18.58
N GLU A 51 -9.86 -22.26 19.72
CA GLU A 51 -10.76 -22.79 20.74
C GLU A 51 -12.23 -22.90 20.29
N GLU A 52 -12.62 -22.17 19.27
CA GLU A 52 -13.95 -22.24 18.65
C GLU A 52 -14.15 -23.52 17.80
N TYR A 53 -13.05 -24.19 17.45
CA TYR A 53 -13.08 -25.45 16.69
C TYR A 53 -13.04 -26.65 17.63
N ASP A 54 -12.17 -26.63 18.67
CA ASP A 54 -12.03 -27.69 19.64
C ASP A 54 -11.49 -27.13 20.95
N LYS A 55 -12.12 -27.47 22.08
CA LYS A 55 -11.71 -27.06 23.43
C LYS A 55 -10.26 -27.48 23.79
N LYS A 56 -9.74 -28.56 23.19
CA LYS A 56 -8.34 -28.96 23.38
C LYS A 56 -7.35 -27.86 22.96
N TYR A 57 -7.72 -26.98 22.04
CA TYR A 57 -6.90 -25.88 21.57
C TYR A 57 -6.86 -24.67 22.53
N MET A 58 -7.62 -24.68 23.64
CA MET A 58 -7.48 -23.67 24.69
C MET A 58 -6.10 -23.67 25.33
N LYS A 59 -5.52 -24.87 25.50
CA LYS A 59 -4.15 -25.02 25.98
C LYS A 59 -3.16 -25.09 24.83
N TRP A 60 -2.05 -24.41 25.01
CA TRP A 60 -0.97 -24.43 24.02
C TRP A 60 -0.03 -25.60 24.32
N GLU A 61 -0.19 -26.69 23.62
CA GLU A 61 0.59 -27.92 23.78
C GLU A 61 1.01 -28.43 22.40
N ILE A 62 2.26 -28.91 22.29
CA ILE A 62 2.80 -29.46 21.01
C ILE A 62 1.95 -30.66 20.55
N SER A 63 1.43 -31.45 21.49
CA SER A 63 0.59 -32.62 21.20
C SER A 63 -0.72 -32.30 20.48
N THR A 64 -1.17 -31.04 20.52
CA THR A 64 -2.39 -30.58 19.84
C THR A 64 -2.14 -30.05 18.44
N LEU A 65 -0.90 -30.05 17.98
CA LEU A 65 -0.51 -29.55 16.65
C LEU A 65 -0.30 -30.71 15.66
N PRO A 66 -0.57 -30.53 14.36
CA PRO A 66 -1.11 -29.31 13.76
C PRO A 66 -2.62 -29.15 13.97
N MET A 67 -3.07 -27.90 14.14
CA MET A 67 -4.49 -27.55 14.12
C MET A 67 -4.93 -27.42 12.67
N MET A 68 -5.78 -28.35 12.22
CA MET A 68 -6.25 -28.46 10.83
C MET A 68 -7.77 -28.62 10.84
N PRO A 69 -8.55 -27.54 11.01
CA PRO A 69 -10.00 -27.63 10.93
C PRO A 69 -10.46 -28.06 9.51
N ASP A 70 -11.41 -28.98 9.41
CA ASP A 70 -11.97 -29.39 8.13
C ASP A 70 -12.69 -28.24 7.40
N ARG A 71 -13.25 -27.31 8.15
CA ARG A 71 -13.92 -26.13 7.65
C ARG A 71 -13.65 -24.92 8.53
N MET A 72 -13.21 -23.81 7.91
CA MET A 72 -13.01 -22.56 8.64
C MET A 72 -14.33 -21.90 9.02
N LYS A 73 -14.42 -21.43 10.25
CA LYS A 73 -15.58 -20.70 10.80
C LYS A 73 -15.35 -19.20 10.70
N LEU A 74 -16.38 -18.47 10.28
CA LEU A 74 -16.43 -17.02 10.34
C LEU A 74 -17.05 -16.54 11.64
N VAL A 75 -16.44 -15.57 12.30
CA VAL A 75 -16.94 -14.91 13.51
C VAL A 75 -16.95 -13.40 13.36
N VAL A 76 -17.89 -12.74 14.04
CA VAL A 76 -17.97 -11.28 14.06
C VAL A 76 -16.90 -10.76 15.02
N ILE A 77 -16.10 -9.78 14.55
CA ILE A 77 -15.12 -9.10 15.40
C ILE A 77 -15.85 -8.33 16.50
N ARG A 78 -15.55 -8.64 17.75
CA ARG A 78 -16.27 -8.12 18.93
C ARG A 78 -16.38 -6.59 18.93
N GLN A 79 -15.29 -5.89 18.61
CA GLN A 79 -15.21 -4.43 18.60
C GLN A 79 -16.08 -3.80 17.51
N THR A 80 -16.35 -4.52 16.42
CA THR A 80 -17.14 -4.02 15.27
C THR A 80 -18.56 -4.59 15.24
N GLY A 81 -18.97 -5.36 16.24
CA GLY A 81 -20.27 -6.05 16.31
C GLY A 81 -21.47 -5.12 16.13
N LYS A 82 -21.39 -3.88 16.64
CA LYS A 82 -22.43 -2.86 16.47
C LYS A 82 -22.65 -2.52 15.00
N GLN A 83 -21.56 -2.30 14.26
CA GLN A 83 -21.63 -1.99 12.84
C GLN A 83 -22.03 -3.21 12.01
N TYR A 84 -21.52 -4.40 12.33
CA TYR A 84 -21.97 -5.63 11.70
C TYR A 84 -23.48 -5.80 11.81
N ASN A 85 -24.06 -5.60 12.99
CA ASN A 85 -25.50 -5.71 13.19
C ASN A 85 -26.29 -4.64 12.43
N ALA A 86 -25.76 -3.42 12.30
CA ALA A 86 -26.36 -2.38 11.48
C ALA A 86 -26.41 -2.80 9.99
N VAL A 87 -25.30 -3.32 9.46
CA VAL A 87 -25.26 -3.84 8.08
C VAL A 87 -26.21 -5.03 7.93
N LYS A 88 -26.14 -6.02 8.84
CA LYS A 88 -27.00 -7.21 8.84
C LYS A 88 -28.48 -6.84 8.80
N THR A 89 -28.92 -5.84 9.58
CA THR A 89 -30.30 -5.36 9.57
C THR A 89 -30.73 -4.88 8.17
N GLN A 90 -29.86 -4.20 7.44
CA GLN A 90 -30.18 -3.75 6.09
C GLN A 90 -30.23 -4.90 5.09
N LEU A 91 -29.38 -5.91 5.21
CA LEU A 91 -29.37 -7.10 4.35
C LEU A 91 -30.71 -7.85 4.34
N TYR A 92 -31.40 -7.85 5.49
CA TYR A 92 -32.69 -8.57 5.65
C TYR A 92 -33.93 -7.69 5.37
N ARG A 93 -33.75 -6.43 4.98
CA ARG A 93 -34.90 -5.58 4.58
C ARG A 93 -35.61 -6.15 3.35
N LYS A 94 -36.94 -6.16 3.38
CA LYS A 94 -37.78 -6.66 2.28
C LYS A 94 -37.77 -5.75 1.06
N ASP A 95 -37.50 -4.46 1.25
CA ASP A 95 -37.42 -3.48 0.16
C ASP A 95 -36.02 -3.41 -0.52
N ILE A 96 -35.04 -4.18 -0.01
CA ILE A 96 -33.72 -4.34 -0.64
C ILE A 96 -33.72 -5.58 -1.56
N ASN A 97 -33.46 -5.36 -2.84
CA ASN A 97 -33.46 -6.41 -3.87
C ASN A 97 -32.09 -7.03 -4.09
N ASP A 98 -31.05 -6.21 -4.09
CA ASP A 98 -29.70 -6.57 -4.44
C ASP A 98 -28.68 -5.81 -3.63
N ILE A 99 -27.46 -6.33 -3.65
CA ILE A 99 -26.32 -5.79 -2.92
C ILE A 99 -25.30 -5.25 -3.93
N ILE A 100 -24.84 -4.03 -3.71
CA ILE A 100 -23.74 -3.43 -4.46
C ILE A 100 -22.52 -3.41 -3.54
N ILE A 101 -21.53 -4.24 -3.84
CA ILE A 101 -20.24 -4.22 -3.17
C ILE A 101 -19.45 -3.02 -3.69
N ALA A 102 -19.19 -2.06 -2.81
CA ALA A 102 -18.47 -0.81 -3.07
C ALA A 102 -17.25 -0.67 -2.14
N THR A 103 -16.68 -1.78 -1.70
CA THR A 103 -15.40 -1.85 -0.99
C THR A 103 -14.25 -1.62 -1.97
N ASP A 104 -13.04 -1.41 -1.43
CA ASP A 104 -11.85 -1.14 -2.24
C ASP A 104 -11.72 -2.15 -3.40
N ALA A 105 -11.26 -1.67 -4.56
CA ALA A 105 -11.19 -2.45 -5.80
C ALA A 105 -10.00 -3.43 -5.79
N GLY A 106 -10.05 -4.40 -4.90
CA GLY A 106 -8.99 -5.34 -4.69
C GLY A 106 -9.42 -6.60 -3.95
N ARG A 107 -8.48 -7.50 -3.77
CA ARG A 107 -8.69 -8.79 -3.13
C ARG A 107 -9.21 -8.65 -1.69
N GLU A 108 -8.64 -7.72 -0.91
CA GLU A 108 -9.06 -7.51 0.48
C GLU A 108 -10.46 -6.90 0.56
N GLY A 109 -10.79 -5.92 -0.32
CA GLY A 109 -12.12 -5.34 -0.35
C GLY A 109 -13.20 -6.37 -0.71
N GLU A 110 -12.89 -7.31 -1.61
CA GLU A 110 -13.81 -8.41 -1.94
C GLU A 110 -14.02 -9.33 -0.72
N LEU A 111 -12.94 -9.65 0.01
CA LEU A 111 -13.00 -10.47 1.22
C LEU A 111 -13.86 -9.81 2.32
N VAL A 112 -13.62 -8.53 2.58
CA VAL A 112 -14.38 -7.75 3.58
C VAL A 112 -15.87 -7.83 3.34
N ALA A 113 -16.30 -7.57 2.09
CA ALA A 113 -17.72 -7.56 1.75
C ALA A 113 -18.33 -8.98 1.77
N ARG A 114 -17.69 -9.95 1.12
CA ARG A 114 -18.23 -11.32 1.00
C ARG A 114 -18.31 -12.01 2.37
N TRP A 115 -17.35 -11.84 3.24
CA TRP A 115 -17.42 -12.40 4.58
C TRP A 115 -18.58 -11.83 5.42
N ILE A 116 -18.96 -10.58 5.19
CA ILE A 116 -20.16 -10.01 5.83
C ILE A 116 -21.42 -10.71 5.31
N LEU A 117 -21.51 -10.92 3.98
CA LEU A 117 -22.64 -11.59 3.36
C LEU A 117 -22.73 -13.06 3.79
N ASP A 118 -21.63 -13.79 3.75
CA ASP A 118 -21.54 -15.21 4.14
C ASP A 118 -21.89 -15.37 5.64
N LYS A 119 -21.37 -14.52 6.52
CA LYS A 119 -21.69 -14.55 7.95
C LYS A 119 -23.13 -14.18 8.25
N ALA A 120 -23.74 -13.34 7.42
CA ALA A 120 -25.15 -13.00 7.52
C ALA A 120 -26.06 -13.99 6.80
N ASP A 121 -25.55 -15.00 6.09
CA ASP A 121 -26.32 -15.94 5.28
C ASP A 121 -27.22 -15.20 4.25
N CYS A 122 -26.64 -14.22 3.55
CA CYS A 122 -27.37 -13.38 2.60
C CYS A 122 -27.15 -13.87 1.17
N HIS A 123 -28.23 -14.30 0.50
CA HIS A 123 -28.23 -14.86 -0.85
C HIS A 123 -28.80 -13.89 -1.91
N LYS A 124 -28.92 -12.60 -1.59
CA LYS A 124 -29.39 -11.61 -2.58
C LYS A 124 -28.38 -11.44 -3.72
N PRO A 125 -28.84 -11.10 -4.92
CA PRO A 125 -27.96 -10.85 -6.06
C PRO A 125 -26.91 -9.80 -5.75
N ILE A 126 -25.68 -10.01 -6.22
CA ILE A 126 -24.55 -9.15 -5.95
C ILE A 126 -24.11 -8.46 -7.24
N ARG A 127 -23.93 -7.14 -7.16
CA ARG A 127 -23.25 -6.32 -8.17
C ARG A 127 -22.00 -5.71 -7.58
N ARG A 128 -21.01 -5.41 -8.39
CA ARG A 128 -19.71 -4.87 -7.98
C ARG A 128 -19.48 -3.48 -8.57
N LEU A 129 -19.24 -2.53 -7.72
CA LEU A 129 -18.67 -1.23 -8.07
C LEU A 129 -17.13 -1.36 -8.05
N TRP A 130 -16.51 -1.26 -9.22
CA TRP A 130 -15.06 -1.37 -9.35
C TRP A 130 -14.48 -0.03 -9.75
N ILE A 131 -14.01 0.73 -8.76
CA ILE A 131 -13.40 2.06 -8.95
C ILE A 131 -12.16 2.19 -8.07
N SER A 132 -11.12 2.86 -8.58
CA SER A 132 -9.86 3.12 -7.87
C SER A 132 -9.75 4.57 -7.37
N SER A 133 -10.81 5.36 -7.56
CA SER A 133 -10.93 6.71 -7.02
C SER A 133 -12.36 7.02 -6.58
N VAL A 134 -12.52 7.95 -5.66
CA VAL A 134 -13.83 8.36 -5.12
C VAL A 134 -14.24 9.76 -5.58
N THR A 135 -13.78 10.20 -6.76
CA THR A 135 -14.28 11.43 -7.38
C THR A 135 -15.74 11.25 -7.79
N ASP A 136 -16.50 12.34 -7.81
CA ASP A 136 -17.91 12.31 -8.22
C ASP A 136 -18.09 11.67 -9.59
N LYS A 137 -17.16 11.98 -10.50
CA LYS A 137 -17.15 11.42 -11.85
C LYS A 137 -16.95 9.90 -11.81
N ALA A 138 -15.92 9.41 -11.09
CA ALA A 138 -15.64 7.98 -10.99
C ALA A 138 -16.80 7.21 -10.35
N ILE A 139 -17.43 7.76 -9.30
CA ILE A 139 -18.60 7.15 -8.67
C ILE A 139 -19.77 7.09 -9.66
N LYS A 140 -20.12 8.18 -10.35
CA LYS A 140 -21.23 8.21 -11.32
C LYS A 140 -21.00 7.22 -12.46
N GLU A 141 -19.82 7.24 -13.07
CA GLU A 141 -19.46 6.31 -14.15
C GLU A 141 -19.44 4.85 -13.67
N GLY A 142 -18.93 4.60 -12.47
CA GLY A 142 -18.92 3.28 -11.86
C GLY A 142 -20.33 2.72 -11.60
N PHE A 143 -21.23 3.54 -11.07
CA PHE A 143 -22.65 3.14 -10.90
C PHE A 143 -23.38 2.93 -12.21
N GLY A 144 -22.98 3.62 -13.29
CA GLY A 144 -23.46 3.34 -14.65
C GLY A 144 -22.91 2.05 -15.27
N ASN A 145 -21.83 1.47 -14.70
CA ASN A 145 -21.12 0.32 -15.23
C ASN A 145 -20.89 -0.77 -14.18
N LEU A 146 -21.88 -1.00 -13.31
CA LEU A 146 -21.80 -2.05 -12.29
C LEU A 146 -21.60 -3.43 -12.95
N LYS A 147 -20.65 -4.19 -12.39
CA LYS A 147 -20.31 -5.52 -12.85
C LYS A 147 -21.13 -6.60 -12.12
N ASN A 148 -21.25 -7.77 -12.74
CA ASN A 148 -21.81 -8.92 -12.05
C ASN A 148 -20.86 -9.38 -10.93
N GLY A 149 -21.37 -9.62 -9.73
CA GLY A 149 -20.57 -10.10 -8.62
C GLY A 149 -19.81 -11.40 -8.89
N HIS A 150 -20.37 -12.30 -9.71
CA HIS A 150 -19.72 -13.56 -10.06
C HIS A 150 -18.42 -13.43 -10.87
N GLU A 151 -18.21 -12.31 -11.55
CA GLU A 151 -16.93 -12.02 -12.22
C GLU A 151 -15.75 -11.98 -11.24
N TYR A 152 -16.02 -11.76 -9.96
CA TYR A 152 -15.03 -11.63 -8.89
C TYR A 152 -14.93 -12.86 -7.96
N ASP A 153 -15.62 -13.95 -8.26
CA ASP A 153 -15.61 -15.15 -7.42
C ASP A 153 -14.20 -15.75 -7.27
N ASN A 154 -13.39 -15.76 -8.32
CA ASN A 154 -12.02 -16.25 -8.25
C ASN A 154 -11.12 -15.31 -7.43
N LEU A 155 -11.36 -14.00 -7.47
CA LEU A 155 -10.66 -13.03 -6.64
C LEU A 155 -11.00 -13.25 -5.16
N TYR A 156 -12.27 -13.46 -4.86
CA TYR A 156 -12.75 -13.83 -3.52
C TYR A 156 -12.11 -15.13 -3.02
N ARG A 157 -12.13 -16.19 -3.83
CA ARG A 157 -11.51 -17.48 -3.47
C ARG A 157 -10.01 -17.34 -3.18
N ALA A 158 -9.30 -16.53 -3.97
CA ALA A 158 -7.88 -16.24 -3.73
C ALA A 158 -7.65 -15.48 -2.42
N ALA A 159 -8.56 -14.58 -2.05
CA ALA A 159 -8.51 -13.87 -0.77
C ALA A 159 -8.78 -14.80 0.41
N VAL A 160 -9.78 -15.67 0.31
CA VAL A 160 -10.10 -16.70 1.32
C VAL A 160 -8.91 -17.64 1.51
N ALA A 161 -8.37 -18.21 0.43
CA ALA A 161 -7.22 -19.13 0.50
C ALA A 161 -6.01 -18.47 1.19
N ARG A 162 -5.77 -17.18 0.91
CA ARG A 162 -4.72 -16.43 1.60
C ARG A 162 -4.99 -16.28 3.08
N ALA A 163 -6.21 -15.90 3.47
CA ALA A 163 -6.58 -15.70 4.86
C ALA A 163 -6.50 -17.02 5.67
N GLU A 164 -6.96 -18.13 5.08
CA GLU A 164 -6.87 -19.46 5.67
C GLU A 164 -5.42 -19.95 5.78
N ALA A 165 -4.60 -19.72 4.76
CA ALA A 165 -3.16 -20.04 4.82
C ALA A 165 -2.44 -19.20 5.90
N ASP A 166 -2.75 -17.91 6.01
CA ASP A 166 -2.20 -17.04 7.06
C ASP A 166 -2.62 -17.51 8.45
N TRP A 167 -3.87 -17.98 8.63
CA TRP A 167 -4.35 -18.56 9.88
C TRP A 167 -3.62 -19.88 10.21
N LEU A 168 -3.59 -20.81 9.24
CA LEU A 168 -2.97 -22.13 9.44
C LEU A 168 -1.48 -22.01 9.79
N VAL A 169 -0.72 -21.26 8.98
CA VAL A 169 0.72 -21.07 9.21
C VAL A 169 0.98 -20.24 10.47
N GLY A 170 0.25 -19.14 10.65
CA GLY A 170 0.44 -18.24 11.77
C GLY A 170 0.11 -18.89 13.12
N MET A 171 -1.04 -19.54 13.23
CA MET A 171 -1.47 -20.16 14.49
C MET A 171 -0.61 -21.37 14.86
N ASN A 172 -0.40 -22.28 13.92
CA ASN A 172 0.41 -23.49 14.18
C ASN A 172 1.87 -23.15 14.44
N GLY A 173 2.48 -22.31 13.61
CA GLY A 173 3.87 -21.91 13.77
C GLY A 173 4.14 -21.14 15.06
N THR A 174 3.25 -20.19 15.40
CA THR A 174 3.34 -19.43 16.66
C THR A 174 3.29 -20.35 17.88
N ARG A 175 2.31 -21.26 17.93
CA ARG A 175 2.17 -22.19 19.05
C ARG A 175 3.34 -23.18 19.12
N ALA A 176 3.77 -23.73 17.99
CA ALA A 176 4.89 -24.66 17.94
C ALA A 176 6.19 -24.02 18.48
N LEU A 177 6.51 -22.80 18.02
CA LEU A 177 7.69 -22.08 18.49
C LEU A 177 7.58 -21.70 19.97
N THR A 178 6.43 -21.19 20.40
CA THR A 178 6.18 -20.79 21.79
C THR A 178 6.32 -21.98 22.74
N CYS A 179 5.69 -23.12 22.42
CA CYS A 179 5.78 -24.32 23.24
C CYS A 179 7.18 -24.93 23.22
N LYS A 180 7.86 -24.99 22.06
CA LYS A 180 9.18 -25.60 21.94
C LYS A 180 10.25 -24.84 22.71
N TYR A 181 10.21 -23.52 22.66
CA TYR A 181 11.24 -22.67 23.26
C TYR A 181 10.84 -22.09 24.61
N ASN A 182 9.64 -22.40 25.09
CA ASN A 182 9.05 -21.82 26.31
C ASN A 182 9.21 -20.29 26.39
N ALA A 183 8.94 -19.62 25.28
CA ALA A 183 9.08 -18.18 25.12
C ALA A 183 7.96 -17.65 24.22
N GLN A 184 7.49 -16.44 24.48
CA GLN A 184 6.46 -15.81 23.66
C GLN A 184 7.05 -15.46 22.29
N LEU A 185 6.89 -16.35 21.33
CA LEU A 185 7.35 -16.22 19.95
C LEU A 185 6.16 -16.11 19.01
N SER A 186 6.39 -15.56 17.83
CA SER A 186 5.37 -15.45 16.80
C SER A 186 5.91 -15.92 15.44
N CYS A 187 5.03 -16.50 14.65
CA CYS A 187 5.29 -16.92 13.29
C CYS A 187 4.25 -16.28 12.35
N GLY A 188 4.68 -15.88 11.17
CA GLY A 188 3.78 -15.33 10.18
C GLY A 188 4.43 -15.27 8.80
N ARG A 189 3.59 -15.30 7.79
CA ARG A 189 3.98 -15.38 6.38
C ARG A 189 4.84 -14.20 5.91
N VAL A 190 4.74 -13.05 6.52
CA VAL A 190 5.52 -11.85 6.17
C VAL A 190 6.63 -11.60 7.18
N GLN A 191 6.32 -11.58 8.47
CA GLN A 191 7.27 -11.23 9.52
C GLN A 191 8.41 -12.23 9.65
N THR A 192 8.15 -13.54 9.56
CA THR A 192 9.18 -14.57 9.73
C THR A 192 10.21 -14.58 8.59
N PRO A 193 9.81 -14.55 7.29
CA PRO A 193 10.78 -14.42 6.21
C PRO A 193 11.57 -13.11 6.26
N THR A 194 10.93 -12.01 6.67
CA THR A 194 11.62 -10.72 6.82
C THR A 194 12.70 -10.80 7.90
N LEU A 195 12.36 -11.37 9.06
CA LEU A 195 13.34 -11.59 10.13
C LEU A 195 14.48 -12.51 9.68
N ALA A 196 14.17 -13.59 8.95
CA ALA A 196 15.18 -14.51 8.41
C ALA A 196 16.16 -13.81 7.45
N MET A 197 15.66 -12.93 6.57
CA MET A 197 16.52 -12.13 5.69
C MET A 197 17.45 -11.20 6.48
N ILE A 198 16.93 -10.55 7.52
CA ILE A 198 17.73 -9.68 8.40
C ILE A 198 18.80 -10.52 9.15
N ALA A 199 18.40 -11.63 9.75
CA ALA A 199 19.32 -12.52 10.47
C ALA A 199 20.46 -13.03 9.56
N LYS A 200 20.12 -13.47 8.35
CA LYS A 200 21.12 -13.88 7.35
C LYS A 200 22.09 -12.74 7.01
N ARG A 201 21.57 -11.52 6.86
CA ARG A 201 22.42 -10.35 6.59
C ARG A 201 23.35 -10.03 7.76
N GLU A 202 22.88 -10.15 8.99
CA GLU A 202 23.71 -10.00 10.19
C GLU A 202 24.79 -11.06 10.28
N GLU A 203 24.50 -12.32 9.91
CA GLU A 203 25.51 -13.38 9.84
C GLU A 203 26.59 -13.07 8.79
N GLU A 204 26.20 -12.60 7.61
CA GLU A 204 27.14 -12.15 6.57
C GLU A 204 28.05 -11.01 7.07
N ILE A 205 27.47 -10.04 7.79
CA ILE A 205 28.24 -8.92 8.38
C ILE A 205 29.22 -9.40 9.43
N ARG A 206 28.79 -10.31 10.33
CA ARG A 206 29.67 -10.89 11.37
C ARG A 206 30.78 -11.75 10.78
N ALA A 207 30.49 -12.46 9.69
CA ALA A 207 31.48 -13.30 8.99
C ALA A 207 32.38 -12.48 8.04
N PHE A 208 32.10 -11.19 7.84
CA PHE A 208 32.84 -10.35 6.92
C PHE A 208 34.30 -10.20 7.35
N LYS A 209 35.21 -10.61 6.49
CA LYS A 209 36.64 -10.38 6.63
C LYS A 209 37.07 -9.24 5.71
N PRO A 210 37.52 -8.11 6.25
CA PRO A 210 37.99 -7.02 5.44
C PRO A 210 39.18 -7.40 4.60
N LYS A 211 39.22 -6.95 3.35
CA LYS A 211 40.40 -7.08 2.48
C LYS A 211 40.85 -5.68 2.10
N GLU A 212 42.16 -5.44 2.23
CA GLU A 212 42.74 -4.20 1.75
C GLU A 212 42.67 -4.12 0.23
N TYR A 213 42.38 -2.95 -0.27
CA TYR A 213 42.45 -2.65 -1.70
C TYR A 213 43.19 -1.33 -1.92
N TYR A 214 43.75 -1.20 -3.07
CA TYR A 214 44.58 -0.06 -3.47
C TYR A 214 43.92 0.63 -4.67
N GLY A 215 43.77 1.94 -4.58
CA GLY A 215 43.35 2.79 -5.68
C GLY A 215 44.46 3.81 -5.96
N ILE A 216 44.65 4.16 -7.22
CA ILE A 216 45.67 5.11 -7.65
C ILE A 216 44.98 6.34 -8.14
N THR A 217 45.33 7.47 -7.57
CA THR A 217 44.85 8.78 -8.01
C THR A 217 46.05 9.70 -8.31
N LEU A 218 45.94 10.48 -9.36
CA LEU A 218 46.91 11.52 -9.71
C LEU A 218 46.19 12.87 -9.68
N LYS A 219 46.79 13.85 -9.02
CA LYS A 219 46.27 15.21 -9.01
C LYS A 219 47.20 16.12 -9.85
N ALA A 220 46.64 16.77 -10.86
CA ALA A 220 47.32 17.74 -11.68
C ALA A 220 46.46 19.02 -11.76
N GLY A 221 46.87 20.08 -11.09
CA GLY A 221 46.08 21.29 -10.92
C GLY A 221 44.79 20.98 -10.12
N ASP A 222 43.65 21.38 -10.67
CA ASP A 222 42.33 21.15 -10.05
C ASP A 222 41.66 19.83 -10.51
N ILE A 223 42.37 19.05 -11.37
CA ILE A 223 41.81 17.80 -11.89
C ILE A 223 42.41 16.62 -11.13
N THR A 224 41.54 15.71 -10.71
CA THR A 224 41.91 14.44 -10.10
C THR A 224 41.65 13.30 -11.10
N TRP A 225 42.69 12.63 -11.50
CA TRP A 225 42.66 11.47 -12.37
C TRP A 225 42.59 10.21 -11.51
N THR A 226 41.78 9.24 -11.89
CA THR A 226 41.68 7.96 -11.19
C THR A 226 42.00 6.85 -12.14
N TRP A 227 42.98 6.03 -11.75
CA TRP A 227 43.35 4.84 -12.53
C TRP A 227 42.18 3.86 -12.62
N LYS A 228 42.06 3.24 -13.74
CA LYS A 228 41.07 2.23 -14.03
C LYS A 228 41.74 1.02 -14.69
N GLU A 229 41.57 -0.17 -14.08
CA GLU A 229 42.06 -1.42 -14.64
C GLU A 229 41.48 -1.67 -16.03
N PRO A 230 42.29 -1.84 -17.07
CA PRO A 230 41.81 -1.96 -18.48
C PRO A 230 40.84 -3.14 -18.67
N LYS A 231 41.13 -4.30 -18.05
CA LYS A 231 40.35 -5.53 -18.21
C LYS A 231 39.06 -5.51 -17.39
N SER A 232 39.17 -5.34 -16.08
CA SER A 232 38.04 -5.42 -15.14
C SER A 232 37.19 -4.14 -15.07
N LYS A 233 37.72 -3.02 -15.60
CA LYS A 233 37.11 -1.68 -15.44
C LYS A 233 36.98 -1.23 -14.00
N SER A 234 37.67 -1.89 -13.07
CA SER A 234 37.68 -1.56 -11.64
C SER A 234 38.59 -0.35 -11.38
N PHE A 235 38.22 0.51 -10.43
CA PHE A 235 39.04 1.61 -9.92
C PHE A 235 39.95 1.19 -8.76
N ARG A 236 40.04 -0.10 -8.48
CA ARG A 236 40.82 -0.66 -7.38
C ARG A 236 41.42 -2.02 -7.74
N THR A 237 42.56 -2.33 -7.12
CA THR A 237 43.19 -3.63 -7.17
C THR A 237 43.39 -4.17 -5.75
N PHE A 238 43.38 -5.48 -5.58
CA PHE A 238 43.70 -6.15 -4.32
C PHE A 238 45.19 -6.58 -4.25
N ASN A 239 45.95 -6.31 -5.28
CA ASN A 239 47.37 -6.59 -5.33
C ASN A 239 48.14 -5.29 -5.06
N LYS A 240 48.89 -5.26 -3.94
CA LYS A 240 49.68 -4.11 -3.50
C LYS A 240 50.85 -3.82 -4.42
N GLU A 241 51.61 -4.84 -4.79
CA GLU A 241 52.81 -4.74 -5.65
C GLU A 241 52.42 -4.13 -6.98
N ARG A 242 51.33 -4.61 -7.58
CA ARG A 242 50.79 -4.03 -8.82
C ARG A 242 50.39 -2.56 -8.69
N ALA A 243 49.85 -2.18 -7.54
CA ALA A 243 49.48 -0.76 -7.33
C ALA A 243 50.76 0.11 -7.20
N GLU A 244 51.79 -0.42 -6.52
CA GLU A 244 53.10 0.25 -6.38
C GLU A 244 53.82 0.36 -7.73
N GLU A 245 53.89 -0.70 -8.53
CA GLU A 245 54.46 -0.67 -9.90
C GLU A 245 53.78 0.39 -10.79
N ILE A 246 52.45 0.43 -10.78
CA ILE A 246 51.73 1.44 -11.60
C ILE A 246 51.99 2.85 -11.06
N SER A 247 52.05 3.03 -9.74
CA SER A 247 52.35 4.32 -9.12
C SER A 247 53.74 4.81 -9.53
N ASP A 248 54.72 3.92 -9.51
CA ASP A 248 56.13 4.29 -9.86
C ASP A 248 56.30 4.60 -11.34
N VAL A 249 55.63 3.88 -12.23
CA VAL A 249 55.59 4.21 -13.66
C VAL A 249 54.97 5.61 -13.86
N LEU A 250 53.84 5.93 -13.16
CA LEU A 250 53.16 7.21 -13.32
C LEU A 250 53.97 8.41 -12.76
N ARG A 251 54.83 8.20 -11.76
CA ARG A 251 55.71 9.27 -11.19
C ARG A 251 56.74 9.78 -12.17
N ASN A 252 57.19 8.94 -13.07
CA ASN A 252 58.32 9.20 -13.95
C ASN A 252 57.89 9.49 -15.40
N GLN A 253 56.62 9.59 -15.69
CA GLN A 253 56.08 9.84 -17.04
C GLN A 253 55.17 11.08 -17.10
N SER A 254 55.16 11.76 -18.21
CA SER A 254 54.16 12.78 -18.51
C SER A 254 52.86 12.12 -18.96
N LEU A 255 51.74 12.68 -18.50
CA LEU A 255 50.41 12.23 -18.91
C LEU A 255 49.92 13.01 -20.10
N GLU A 256 49.40 12.26 -21.08
CA GLU A 256 48.74 12.83 -22.26
C GLU A 256 47.23 12.58 -22.18
N VAL A 257 46.44 13.62 -22.46
CA VAL A 257 44.98 13.51 -22.55
C VAL A 257 44.62 12.94 -23.91
N THR A 258 44.29 11.66 -23.95
CA THR A 258 43.97 10.96 -25.21
C THR A 258 42.55 11.19 -25.70
N SER A 259 41.62 11.48 -24.78
CA SER A 259 40.24 11.80 -25.16
C SER A 259 39.53 12.65 -24.13
N VAL A 260 38.65 13.53 -24.58
CA VAL A 260 37.73 14.29 -23.76
C VAL A 260 36.33 14.04 -24.29
N THR A 261 35.42 13.58 -23.41
CA THR A 261 34.03 13.32 -23.80
C THR A 261 33.10 14.19 -22.96
N SER A 262 32.30 15.01 -23.61
CA SER A 262 31.21 15.76 -23.00
C SER A 262 29.88 15.17 -23.45
N LYS A 263 28.99 14.86 -22.48
CA LYS A 263 27.66 14.35 -22.78
C LYS A 263 26.63 15.14 -21.99
N GLU A 264 25.63 15.62 -22.70
CA GLU A 264 24.46 16.23 -22.06
C GLU A 264 23.67 15.15 -21.31
N LYS A 265 23.43 15.38 -20.04
CA LYS A 265 22.58 14.49 -19.21
C LYS A 265 21.28 15.20 -18.90
N LYS A 266 20.18 14.52 -19.17
CA LYS A 266 18.84 14.98 -18.78
C LYS A 266 18.41 14.28 -17.49
N SER A 267 18.05 15.07 -16.48
CA SER A 267 17.42 14.56 -15.26
C SER A 267 15.93 14.79 -15.37
N PHE A 268 15.15 13.74 -15.21
CA PHE A 268 13.70 13.81 -15.22
C PHE A 268 13.16 13.99 -13.82
N ALA A 269 12.00 14.64 -13.70
CA ALA A 269 11.29 14.70 -12.44
C ALA A 269 10.97 13.28 -11.92
N PRO A 270 11.06 13.05 -10.59
CA PRO A 270 10.67 11.77 -10.02
C PRO A 270 9.18 11.51 -10.23
N GLY A 271 8.77 10.24 -10.20
CA GLY A 271 7.36 9.87 -10.22
C GLY A 271 6.66 10.28 -8.91
N LEU A 272 5.34 10.12 -8.88
CA LEU A 272 4.54 10.37 -7.69
C LEU A 272 4.91 9.38 -6.56
N TYR A 273 4.39 9.62 -5.36
CA TYR A 273 4.69 8.78 -4.20
C TYR A 273 3.74 7.60 -4.06
N ASP A 274 4.31 6.42 -3.92
CA ASP A 274 3.74 5.30 -3.17
C ASP A 274 4.15 5.39 -1.69
N LEU A 275 3.60 4.52 -0.85
CA LEU A 275 3.92 4.49 0.58
C LEU A 275 5.42 4.28 0.83
N THR A 276 6.02 3.29 0.17
CA THR A 276 7.41 2.90 0.39
C THR A 276 8.39 4.01 0.00
N THR A 277 8.18 4.62 -1.16
CA THR A 277 9.03 5.73 -1.62
C THR A 277 8.96 6.92 -0.67
N LEU A 278 7.75 7.27 -0.20
CA LEU A 278 7.58 8.36 0.75
C LEU A 278 8.23 8.04 2.11
N GLN A 279 8.10 6.80 2.61
CA GLN A 279 8.78 6.38 3.85
C GLN A 279 10.30 6.46 3.72
N ARG A 280 10.87 6.04 2.60
CA ARG A 280 12.33 6.12 2.34
C ARG A 280 12.81 7.57 2.28
N GLU A 281 12.07 8.46 1.64
CA GLU A 281 12.44 9.88 1.59
C GLU A 281 12.28 10.57 2.93
N ALA A 282 11.21 10.30 3.67
CA ALA A 282 11.00 10.83 5.01
C ALA A 282 12.09 10.37 5.97
N ASN A 283 12.53 9.11 5.88
CA ASN A 283 13.66 8.60 6.64
C ASN A 283 14.96 9.34 6.30
N ARG A 284 15.29 9.44 5.00
CA ARG A 284 16.51 10.11 4.55
C ARG A 284 16.55 11.58 4.94
N LYS A 285 15.41 12.29 4.87
CA LYS A 285 15.35 13.75 5.06
C LYS A 285 15.13 14.16 6.50
N TYR A 286 14.37 13.37 7.27
CA TYR A 286 13.91 13.72 8.61
C TYR A 286 14.25 12.66 9.68
N GLY A 287 14.85 11.54 9.31
CA GLY A 287 15.14 10.43 10.23
C GLY A 287 13.91 9.65 10.70
N TYR A 288 12.74 9.86 10.09
CA TYR A 288 11.52 9.20 10.52
C TYR A 288 11.55 7.69 10.21
N SER A 289 11.09 6.88 11.15
CA SER A 289 10.87 5.45 10.89
C SER A 289 9.70 5.24 9.91
N ALA A 290 9.65 4.08 9.26
CA ALA A 290 8.54 3.73 8.38
C ALA A 290 7.18 3.78 9.11
N LYS A 291 7.13 3.29 10.36
CA LYS A 291 5.94 3.35 11.21
C LYS A 291 5.52 4.78 11.55
N GLN A 292 6.47 5.61 11.91
CA GLN A 292 6.22 7.02 12.23
C GLN A 292 5.69 7.78 11.02
N THR A 293 6.31 7.59 9.84
CA THR A 293 5.84 8.17 8.57
C THR A 293 4.41 7.74 8.27
N LEU A 294 4.12 6.44 8.34
CA LEU A 294 2.77 5.93 8.08
C LEU A 294 1.74 6.52 9.05
N ASN A 295 2.06 6.63 10.35
CA ASN A 295 1.15 7.21 11.35
C ASN A 295 0.84 8.68 11.05
N ILE A 296 1.84 9.46 10.65
CA ILE A 296 1.65 10.86 10.24
C ILE A 296 0.74 10.93 9.02
N MET A 297 1.02 10.14 7.99
CA MET A 297 0.21 10.10 6.78
C MET A 297 -1.22 9.67 7.05
N GLN A 298 -1.42 8.68 7.93
CA GLN A 298 -2.75 8.21 8.32
C GLN A 298 -3.55 9.35 8.99
N ARG A 299 -2.92 10.14 9.86
CA ARG A 299 -3.55 11.32 10.48
C ARG A 299 -3.87 12.40 9.45
N LEU A 300 -2.99 12.67 8.51
CA LEU A 300 -3.24 13.63 7.42
C LEU A 300 -4.41 13.18 6.53
N TYR A 301 -4.55 11.87 6.30
CA TYR A 301 -5.67 11.30 5.56
C TYR A 301 -6.98 11.29 6.36
N GLU A 302 -6.96 10.75 7.59
CA GLU A 302 -8.18 10.49 8.35
C GLU A 302 -8.71 11.72 9.09
N ASN A 303 -7.81 12.47 9.76
CA ASN A 303 -8.20 13.58 10.61
C ASN A 303 -8.25 14.89 9.85
N HIS A 304 -7.19 15.19 9.08
CA HIS A 304 -7.05 16.46 8.38
C HIS A 304 -7.63 16.44 6.95
N LYS A 305 -7.85 15.28 6.37
CA LYS A 305 -8.40 15.12 5.00
C LYS A 305 -7.57 15.80 3.89
N VAL A 306 -6.28 15.97 4.10
CA VAL A 306 -5.38 16.74 3.21
C VAL A 306 -4.57 15.86 2.25
N LEU A 307 -4.55 14.54 2.47
CA LEU A 307 -3.92 13.56 1.59
C LEU A 307 -4.91 12.49 1.13
N THR A 308 -4.62 11.89 -0.01
CA THR A 308 -5.30 10.66 -0.46
C THR A 308 -4.85 9.46 0.37
N TYR A 309 -5.48 8.30 0.18
CA TYR A 309 -5.22 7.10 0.97
C TYR A 309 -3.72 6.73 0.95
N PRO A 310 -3.07 6.60 2.11
CA PRO A 310 -1.61 6.49 2.16
C PRO A 310 -1.06 5.08 1.89
N ARG A 311 -1.88 4.04 1.98
CA ARG A 311 -1.44 2.65 1.77
C ARG A 311 -1.65 2.25 0.32
N THR A 312 -0.82 2.76 -0.55
CA THR A 312 -0.81 2.45 -1.98
C THR A 312 0.59 2.05 -2.43
N ASP A 313 0.65 1.14 -3.37
CA ASP A 313 1.86 0.75 -4.09
C ASP A 313 1.95 1.42 -5.47
N SER A 314 0.91 2.14 -5.88
CA SER A 314 0.90 2.86 -7.15
C SER A 314 1.61 4.20 -7.06
N ARG A 315 2.36 4.52 -8.10
CA ARG A 315 3.01 5.83 -8.34
C ARG A 315 2.32 6.61 -9.47
N TYR A 316 1.11 6.20 -9.82
CA TYR A 316 0.35 6.75 -10.94
C TYR A 316 -1.01 7.24 -10.46
N ILE A 317 -1.57 8.19 -11.21
CA ILE A 317 -2.96 8.61 -11.06
C ILE A 317 -3.76 8.20 -12.29
N GLY A 318 -5.08 8.08 -12.11
CA GLY A 318 -6.01 7.85 -13.20
C GLY A 318 -6.25 9.12 -14.03
N LYS A 319 -6.78 8.94 -15.23
CA LYS A 319 -7.16 10.05 -16.12
C LYS A 319 -8.25 10.94 -15.52
N ASP A 320 -9.10 10.39 -14.65
CA ASP A 320 -10.16 11.09 -13.93
C ASP A 320 -9.63 12.14 -12.94
N ILE A 321 -8.41 11.95 -12.44
CA ILE A 321 -7.73 12.87 -11.52
C ILE A 321 -7.11 14.07 -12.26
N VAL A 322 -6.71 13.91 -13.52
CA VAL A 322 -6.01 14.95 -14.30
C VAL A 322 -6.71 16.31 -14.32
N PRO A 323 -8.04 16.41 -14.51
CA PRO A 323 -8.74 17.68 -14.46
C PRO A 323 -8.64 18.42 -13.12
N THR A 324 -8.40 17.68 -12.02
CA THR A 324 -8.34 18.23 -10.66
C THR A 324 -6.94 18.73 -10.27
N ILE A 325 -5.92 18.53 -11.11
CA ILE A 325 -4.50 18.84 -10.77
C ILE A 325 -4.32 20.34 -10.47
N LYS A 326 -4.94 21.23 -11.25
CA LYS A 326 -4.81 22.68 -11.01
C LYS A 326 -5.43 23.11 -9.66
N GLU A 327 -6.52 22.50 -9.28
CA GLU A 327 -7.18 22.74 -8.00
C GLU A 327 -6.34 22.25 -6.84
N ARG A 328 -5.72 21.06 -6.96
CA ARG A 328 -4.78 20.51 -5.99
C ARG A 328 -3.52 21.36 -5.86
N LEU A 329 -2.99 21.88 -6.95
CA LEU A 329 -1.88 22.84 -6.92
C LEU A 329 -2.27 24.14 -6.19
N ARG A 330 -3.48 24.64 -6.40
CA ARG A 330 -3.99 25.80 -5.66
C ARG A 330 -4.06 25.52 -4.15
N ALA A 331 -4.55 24.34 -3.77
CA ALA A 331 -4.59 23.91 -2.38
C ALA A 331 -3.19 23.82 -1.73
N CYS A 332 -2.16 23.48 -2.51
CA CYS A 332 -0.78 23.41 -2.04
C CYS A 332 -0.03 24.75 -2.10
N ALA A 333 -0.63 25.81 -2.63
CA ALA A 333 0.03 27.11 -2.82
C ALA A 333 0.17 27.93 -1.54
N THR A 334 0.75 27.32 -0.49
CA THR A 334 0.97 27.93 0.83
C THR A 334 2.46 27.98 1.17
N GLY A 335 2.86 28.93 1.99
CA GLY A 335 4.24 29.06 2.45
C GLY A 335 5.27 29.03 1.31
N PRO A 336 6.32 28.22 1.40
CA PRO A 336 7.39 28.15 0.40
C PRO A 336 6.92 27.60 -0.96
N TYR A 337 5.76 26.92 -1.01
CA TYR A 337 5.22 26.33 -2.24
C TYR A 337 4.36 27.31 -3.05
N ARG A 338 4.06 28.48 -2.53
CA ARG A 338 3.19 29.48 -3.20
C ARG A 338 3.69 29.89 -4.59
N LYS A 339 5.00 30.21 -4.68
CA LYS A 339 5.59 30.61 -5.96
C LYS A 339 5.65 29.45 -6.97
N PRO A 340 6.20 28.25 -6.64
CA PRO A 340 6.24 27.14 -7.58
C PRO A 340 4.86 26.70 -8.03
N ALA A 341 3.90 26.56 -7.11
CA ALA A 341 2.52 26.19 -7.46
C ALA A 341 1.84 27.21 -8.37
N GLY A 342 2.03 28.50 -8.10
CA GLY A 342 1.52 29.60 -8.95
C GLY A 342 2.07 29.53 -10.37
N ALA A 343 3.37 29.30 -10.53
CA ALA A 343 3.99 29.14 -11.84
C ALA A 343 3.43 27.95 -12.63
N LEU A 344 3.18 26.82 -11.96
CA LEU A 344 2.61 25.61 -12.57
C LEU A 344 1.12 25.78 -12.92
N MET A 345 0.34 26.51 -12.12
CA MET A 345 -1.07 26.76 -12.40
C MET A 345 -1.29 27.57 -13.69
N ASN A 346 -0.34 28.42 -14.03
CA ASN A 346 -0.40 29.23 -15.27
C ASN A 346 -0.01 28.43 -16.54
N GLN A 347 0.44 27.20 -16.38
CA GLN A 347 0.80 26.33 -17.49
C GLN A 347 -0.29 25.29 -17.76
N PRO A 348 -0.41 24.80 -19.02
CA PRO A 348 -1.28 23.67 -19.30
C PRO A 348 -0.74 22.41 -18.59
N VAL A 349 -1.65 21.63 -17.98
CA VAL A 349 -1.28 20.34 -17.40
C VAL A 349 -0.92 19.38 -18.54
N ARG A 350 0.34 19.01 -18.64
CA ARG A 350 0.83 18.03 -19.64
C ARG A 350 0.81 16.64 -19.03
N ALA A 351 -0.37 16.03 -18.97
CA ALA A 351 -0.52 14.65 -18.55
C ALA A 351 0.19 13.72 -19.54
N ASN A 352 1.06 12.84 -19.03
CA ASN A 352 1.77 11.86 -19.84
C ASN A 352 1.96 10.55 -19.07
N GLY A 353 2.41 9.50 -19.74
CA GLY A 353 2.59 8.17 -19.17
C GLY A 353 3.63 8.03 -18.06
N SER A 354 4.33 9.11 -17.67
CA SER A 354 5.26 9.08 -16.55
C SER A 354 4.56 9.11 -15.19
N PHE A 355 3.32 9.63 -15.12
CA PHE A 355 2.53 9.72 -13.89
C PHE A 355 1.03 9.48 -14.05
N VAL A 356 0.52 9.37 -15.30
CA VAL A 356 -0.90 9.07 -15.59
C VAL A 356 -0.99 7.77 -16.35
N ASP A 357 -1.53 6.73 -15.72
CA ASP A 357 -1.73 5.42 -16.35
C ASP A 357 -2.76 4.62 -15.55
N ASP A 358 -3.98 4.51 -16.07
CA ASP A 358 -5.09 3.78 -15.42
C ASP A 358 -4.75 2.30 -15.17
N LYS A 359 -3.90 1.67 -16.00
CA LYS A 359 -3.51 0.28 -15.85
C LYS A 359 -2.50 0.03 -14.73
N LYS A 360 -1.81 1.08 -14.29
CA LYS A 360 -0.82 1.04 -13.21
C LYS A 360 -1.35 1.60 -11.89
N VAL A 361 -2.61 1.99 -11.86
CA VAL A 361 -3.33 2.25 -10.62
C VAL A 361 -3.89 0.92 -10.15
N SER A 362 -3.45 0.49 -8.95
CA SER A 362 -3.97 -0.71 -8.28
C SER A 362 -5.29 -0.41 -7.57
N ASP A 363 -5.46 -0.86 -6.34
CA ASP A 363 -6.63 -0.56 -5.51
C ASP A 363 -6.78 0.95 -5.24
N HIS A 364 -5.65 1.66 -5.18
CA HIS A 364 -5.57 3.10 -4.96
C HIS A 364 -4.52 3.73 -5.87
N HIS A 365 -4.77 4.98 -6.27
CA HIS A 365 -3.77 5.78 -7.00
C HIS A 365 -2.65 6.29 -6.07
N ALA A 366 -1.62 6.91 -6.63
CA ALA A 366 -0.52 7.53 -5.90
C ALA A 366 -0.99 8.50 -4.81
N ILE A 367 -0.15 8.70 -3.80
CA ILE A 367 -0.38 9.66 -2.72
C ILE A 367 -0.24 11.08 -3.27
N ILE A 368 -1.32 11.83 -3.23
CA ILE A 368 -1.38 13.21 -3.67
C ILE A 368 -2.20 14.06 -2.70
N PRO A 369 -2.05 15.39 -2.70
CA PRO A 369 -2.88 16.29 -1.89
C PRO A 369 -4.35 16.20 -2.28
N CYS A 370 -5.25 16.34 -1.30
CA CYS A 370 -6.70 16.47 -1.53
C CYS A 370 -7.10 17.86 -2.00
N LEU A 371 -8.35 18.00 -2.45
CA LEU A 371 -8.92 19.30 -2.90
C LEU A 371 -9.29 20.21 -1.73
N LEU A 372 -9.51 19.66 -0.54
CA LEU A 372 -10.02 20.34 0.65
C LEU A 372 -8.93 21.06 1.45
N TYR A 373 -7.98 21.71 0.80
CA TYR A 373 -7.19 22.77 1.43
C TYR A 373 -7.97 24.08 1.29
N THR A 374 -9.18 24.10 1.79
CA THR A 374 -9.90 25.36 1.89
C THR A 374 -9.52 26.06 3.18
N SER A 375 -9.43 27.35 3.08
CA SER A 375 -9.04 28.39 4.01
C SER A 375 -9.67 28.40 5.42
N ASP A 376 -10.20 27.29 5.91
CA ASP A 376 -10.88 27.19 7.21
C ASP A 376 -10.23 26.15 8.15
N ALA A 377 -8.92 25.92 8.02
CA ALA A 377 -8.13 25.16 8.98
C ALA A 377 -7.12 26.06 9.70
#